data_203263cce75eef3a83b8e945159b95da
#
_entry.id   203263cce75eef3a83b8e945159b95da
#
_cell.length_a   1.000
_cell.length_b   1.000
_cell.length_c   1.000
_cell.angle_alpha   90.00
_cell.angle_beta   90.00
_cell.angle_gamma   90.00
#
_symmetry.space_group_name_H-M   'P 1'
#
loop_
_entity.id
_entity.type
_entity.pdbx_description
1 polymer ?
#
loop_
_entity_poly.entity_id
_entity_poly.type
_entity_poly.pdbx_seq_one_letter_code
_entity_poly.pdbx_strand_id
1 'polypeptide(L)'
;MRQKRTWMVFSLIGAALIFGQPAMAQQDQDFSKVQIKVTKVSGNIYMLEGAGGNIGASVGEDGIVIVDDQFAPLADKIQAALKELKITDKPVRFVINTHYHGDHTGGNVPFNNAGSTLIAQDNVRKRLESGGAAGNGGSIKMDVKPAEKAALPIITFEHDVTVHLNGEDIRALHFPSGHTDGDSIIFFPKNNVVHMGDDFVRYGFPFIDVTSGGSVQGMIDAMEKATAQLPADVKVIPGHGALSNLDDIRAFTKMLKETSAVVQKAINAHKTLDQMKQEKILEPWREKWAPEKAFINADAFIETLYNSLSGHKGEFVKHN
;
A
#
# COMPACT_ATOMS: atom_id res chain seq x y z
N MET A 1 10.85 -29.09 -60.32
CA MET A 1 10.85 -27.80 -59.61
C MET A 1 10.04 -27.93 -58.30
N ARG A 2 10.70 -28.05 -57.16
CA ARG A 2 10.07 -28.15 -55.83
C ARG A 2 10.21 -26.80 -55.12
N GLN A 3 9.09 -26.09 -54.91
CA GLN A 3 9.03 -24.85 -54.13
C GLN A 3 9.15 -25.19 -52.62
N LYS A 4 10.15 -24.64 -51.95
CA LYS A 4 10.31 -24.67 -50.53
C LYS A 4 9.46 -23.52 -49.92
N ARG A 5 8.43 -23.87 -49.13
CA ARG A 5 7.68 -22.92 -48.31
C ARG A 5 8.46 -22.67 -47.01
N THR A 6 8.94 -21.45 -46.85
CA THR A 6 9.56 -20.97 -45.63
C THR A 6 8.45 -20.52 -44.67
N TRP A 7 8.33 -21.16 -43.50
CA TRP A 7 7.45 -20.72 -42.42
C TRP A 7 8.18 -19.70 -41.60
N MET A 8 7.67 -18.46 -41.60
CA MET A 8 8.08 -17.46 -40.61
C MET A 8 7.38 -17.74 -39.28
N VAL A 9 8.16 -18.07 -38.26
CA VAL A 9 7.70 -18.17 -36.88
C VAL A 9 7.73 -16.77 -36.31
N PHE A 10 6.57 -16.16 -36.09
CA PHE A 10 6.45 -14.95 -35.30
C PHE A 10 6.53 -15.33 -33.80
N SER A 11 7.66 -15.03 -33.15
CA SER A 11 7.77 -15.08 -31.70
C SER A 11 7.02 -13.89 -31.12
N LEU A 12 5.85 -14.14 -30.56
CA LEU A 12 5.15 -13.22 -29.68
C LEU A 12 5.93 -13.16 -28.36
N ILE A 13 6.67 -12.07 -28.17
CA ILE A 13 7.24 -11.71 -26.86
C ILE A 13 6.06 -11.21 -26.04
N GLY A 14 5.49 -12.09 -25.22
CA GLY A 14 4.52 -11.72 -24.20
C GLY A 14 5.21 -10.89 -23.13
N ALA A 15 4.92 -9.60 -23.08
CA ALA A 15 5.25 -8.77 -21.93
C ALA A 15 4.45 -9.31 -20.73
N ALA A 16 5.11 -10.04 -19.84
CA ALA A 16 4.55 -10.42 -18.56
C ALA A 16 4.40 -9.14 -17.72
N LEU A 17 3.16 -8.69 -17.58
CA LEU A 17 2.78 -7.70 -16.58
C LEU A 17 3.04 -8.34 -15.20
N ILE A 18 4.14 -7.99 -14.57
CA ILE A 18 4.43 -8.38 -13.18
C ILE A 18 3.56 -7.49 -12.31
N PHE A 19 2.36 -7.96 -11.98
CA PHE A 19 1.58 -7.38 -10.90
C PHE A 19 2.33 -7.60 -9.60
N GLY A 20 2.54 -6.52 -8.84
CA GLY A 20 3.24 -6.53 -7.56
C GLY A 20 2.74 -7.66 -6.67
N GLN A 21 3.65 -8.53 -6.27
CA GLN A 21 3.37 -9.58 -5.30
C GLN A 21 3.43 -8.96 -3.91
N PRO A 22 2.53 -9.35 -3.00
CA PRO A 22 2.52 -8.79 -1.65
C PRO A 22 3.66 -9.31 -0.77
N ALA A 23 3.87 -8.64 0.36
CA ALA A 23 4.95 -8.82 1.33
C ALA A 23 5.28 -10.27 1.77
N MET A 24 4.38 -11.23 1.55
CA MET A 24 4.59 -12.66 1.86
C MET A 24 5.66 -13.35 1.00
N ALA A 25 6.10 -12.73 -0.12
CA ALA A 25 7.04 -13.33 -1.07
C ALA A 25 8.48 -12.80 -0.93
N GLN A 26 8.82 -12.12 0.15
CA GLN A 26 10.12 -11.46 0.29
C GLN A 26 11.30 -12.44 0.30
N GLN A 27 11.12 -13.69 0.76
CA GLN A 27 12.22 -14.65 0.89
C GLN A 27 12.72 -15.23 -0.44
N ASP A 28 11.89 -15.23 -1.50
CA ASP A 28 12.22 -15.82 -2.82
C ASP A 28 12.22 -14.80 -3.97
N GLN A 29 12.01 -13.50 -3.69
CA GLN A 29 11.92 -12.49 -4.73
C GLN A 29 13.31 -12.09 -5.25
N ASP A 30 13.56 -12.30 -6.55
CA ASP A 30 14.78 -11.86 -7.23
C ASP A 30 14.69 -10.36 -7.56
N PHE A 31 15.09 -9.51 -6.61
CA PHE A 31 15.13 -8.06 -6.77
C PHE A 31 16.06 -7.59 -7.88
N SER A 32 17.01 -8.43 -8.33
CA SER A 32 17.93 -8.06 -9.41
C SER A 32 17.21 -7.76 -10.73
N LYS A 33 16.08 -8.44 -10.96
CA LYS A 33 15.24 -8.31 -12.16
C LYS A 33 14.20 -7.20 -12.09
N VAL A 34 13.95 -6.66 -10.89
CA VAL A 34 12.98 -5.58 -10.72
C VAL A 34 13.50 -4.31 -11.38
N GLN A 35 12.66 -3.69 -12.19
CA GLN A 35 12.89 -2.37 -12.78
C GLN A 35 11.95 -1.36 -12.13
N ILE A 36 12.45 -0.15 -11.87
CA ILE A 36 11.62 0.93 -11.35
C ILE A 36 11.02 1.68 -12.53
N LYS A 37 9.68 1.60 -12.65
CA LYS A 37 8.93 2.36 -13.62
C LYS A 37 8.54 3.70 -13.03
N VAL A 38 8.84 4.79 -13.70
CA VAL A 38 8.49 6.15 -13.26
C VAL A 38 7.37 6.69 -14.14
N THR A 39 6.29 7.14 -13.50
CA THR A 39 5.13 7.77 -14.15
C THR A 39 4.97 9.20 -13.63
N LYS A 40 4.95 10.18 -14.52
CA LYS A 40 4.62 11.55 -14.14
C LYS A 40 3.12 11.65 -13.83
N VAL A 41 2.77 12.13 -12.62
CA VAL A 41 1.37 12.22 -12.16
C VAL A 41 0.81 13.62 -12.44
N SER A 42 1.43 14.66 -11.87
CA SER A 42 1.01 16.06 -12.04
C SER A 42 2.15 16.98 -11.60
N GLY A 43 2.36 18.09 -12.29
CA GLY A 43 3.38 19.07 -11.93
C GLY A 43 4.75 18.43 -11.71
N ASN A 44 5.24 18.48 -10.49
CA ASN A 44 6.50 17.87 -10.03
C ASN A 44 6.31 16.61 -9.21
N ILE A 45 5.11 16.00 -9.27
CA ILE A 45 4.80 14.75 -8.56
C ILE A 45 4.87 13.56 -9.53
N TYR A 46 5.53 12.51 -9.09
CA TYR A 46 5.77 11.25 -9.81
C TYR A 46 5.32 10.06 -8.97
N MET A 47 4.94 8.98 -9.63
CA MET A 47 4.73 7.66 -9.03
C MET A 47 5.82 6.72 -9.52
N LEU A 48 6.44 5.98 -8.60
CA LEU A 48 7.41 4.94 -8.92
C LEU A 48 6.80 3.58 -8.56
N GLU A 49 6.85 2.67 -9.53
CA GLU A 49 6.39 1.28 -9.40
C GLU A 49 7.60 0.35 -9.48
N GLY A 50 7.70 -0.61 -8.58
CA GLY A 50 8.78 -1.62 -8.55
C GLY A 50 8.24 -2.94 -8.01
N ALA A 51 8.82 -3.42 -6.90
CA ALA A 51 8.25 -4.47 -6.07
C ALA A 51 7.90 -3.85 -4.71
N GLY A 52 6.74 -4.19 -4.15
CA GLY A 52 6.20 -3.53 -2.96
C GLY A 52 5.26 -2.38 -3.29
N GLY A 53 5.03 -1.51 -2.32
CA GLY A 53 4.12 -0.39 -2.46
C GLY A 53 4.57 0.64 -3.49
N ASN A 54 3.61 1.37 -4.05
CA ASN A 54 3.91 2.51 -4.91
C ASN A 54 4.60 3.62 -4.11
N ILE A 55 5.59 4.24 -4.71
CA ILE A 55 6.26 5.41 -4.14
C ILE A 55 5.69 6.67 -4.78
N GLY A 56 5.26 7.64 -3.97
CA GLY A 56 5.02 9.00 -4.43
C GLY A 56 6.31 9.84 -4.32
N ALA A 57 6.63 10.66 -5.32
CA ALA A 57 7.83 11.50 -5.26
C ALA A 57 7.53 12.94 -5.67
N SER A 58 7.90 13.90 -4.83
CA SER A 58 8.00 15.31 -5.18
C SER A 58 9.45 15.63 -5.53
N VAL A 59 9.72 16.02 -6.78
CA VAL A 59 11.07 16.21 -7.31
C VAL A 59 11.23 17.65 -7.80
N GLY A 60 12.18 18.39 -7.26
CA GLY A 60 12.40 19.78 -7.65
C GLY A 60 13.72 20.36 -7.14
N GLU A 61 13.88 21.67 -7.32
CA GLU A 61 15.15 22.37 -7.03
C GLU A 61 15.52 22.33 -5.53
N ASP A 62 14.57 22.20 -4.61
CA ASP A 62 14.84 22.13 -3.17
C ASP A 62 15.30 20.73 -2.73
N GLY A 63 15.20 19.72 -3.59
CA GLY A 63 15.52 18.32 -3.33
C GLY A 63 14.33 17.40 -3.61
N ILE A 64 14.38 16.21 -3.03
CA ILE A 64 13.36 15.18 -3.26
C ILE A 64 12.71 14.78 -1.93
N VAL A 65 11.38 14.66 -1.94
CA VAL A 65 10.61 13.95 -0.90
C VAL A 65 10.02 12.71 -1.54
N ILE A 66 10.16 11.56 -0.91
CA ILE A 66 9.43 10.35 -1.30
C ILE A 66 8.43 9.95 -0.22
N VAL A 67 7.33 9.35 -0.65
CA VAL A 67 6.34 8.69 0.18
C VAL A 67 6.50 7.20 -0.02
N ASP A 68 6.88 6.50 1.04
CA ASP A 68 7.31 5.10 1.06
C ASP A 68 8.61 4.85 0.28
N ASP A 69 9.21 3.67 0.46
CA ASP A 69 10.54 3.39 -0.09
C ASP A 69 10.76 1.92 -0.48
N GLN A 70 9.70 1.11 -0.49
CA GLN A 70 9.70 -0.31 -0.87
C GLN A 70 10.68 -1.16 -0.03
N PHE A 71 11.55 -1.93 -0.70
CA PHE A 71 12.50 -2.86 -0.08
C PHE A 71 13.94 -2.36 -0.20
N ALA A 72 14.77 -2.64 0.81
CA ALA A 72 16.17 -2.24 0.84
C ALA A 72 16.98 -2.55 -0.43
N PRO A 73 16.84 -3.73 -1.09
CA PRO A 73 17.58 -4.02 -2.32
C PRO A 73 17.18 -3.16 -3.52
N LEU A 74 16.11 -2.38 -3.43
CA LEU A 74 15.65 -1.50 -4.50
C LEU A 74 16.09 -0.05 -4.32
N ALA A 75 16.64 0.33 -3.17
CA ALA A 75 16.95 1.72 -2.85
C ALA A 75 17.87 2.39 -3.90
N ASP A 76 18.94 1.69 -4.34
CA ASP A 76 19.82 2.22 -5.37
C ASP A 76 19.13 2.39 -6.72
N LYS A 77 18.22 1.45 -7.07
CA LYS A 77 17.44 1.52 -8.31
C LYS A 77 16.41 2.67 -8.26
N ILE A 78 15.80 2.89 -7.11
CA ILE A 78 14.87 4.01 -6.88
C ILE A 78 15.63 5.34 -7.02
N GLN A 79 16.78 5.48 -6.36
CA GLN A 79 17.62 6.68 -6.46
C GLN A 79 18.10 6.93 -7.92
N ALA A 80 18.52 5.86 -8.62
CA ALA A 80 18.92 5.96 -10.03
C ALA A 80 17.76 6.43 -10.92
N ALA A 81 16.55 5.86 -10.74
CA ALA A 81 15.36 6.26 -11.49
C ALA A 81 14.96 7.72 -11.24
N LEU A 82 15.08 8.21 -10.00
CA LEU A 82 14.86 9.63 -9.67
C LEU A 82 15.90 10.54 -10.33
N LYS A 83 17.16 10.14 -10.35
CA LYS A 83 18.25 10.90 -10.99
C LYS A 83 18.07 10.96 -12.51
N GLU A 84 17.54 9.92 -13.14
CA GLU A 84 17.28 9.87 -14.58
C GLU A 84 16.26 10.92 -15.04
N LEU A 85 15.44 11.46 -14.13
CA LEU A 85 14.53 12.58 -14.44
C LEU A 85 15.27 13.87 -14.79
N LYS A 86 16.53 14.03 -14.39
CA LYS A 86 17.40 15.21 -14.68
C LYS A 86 16.77 16.56 -14.27
N ILE A 87 15.99 16.55 -13.18
CA ILE A 87 15.33 17.75 -12.64
C ILE A 87 16.22 18.38 -11.56
N THR A 88 16.87 17.54 -10.74
CA THR A 88 17.77 17.97 -9.66
C THR A 88 18.86 16.93 -9.42
N ASP A 89 20.03 17.40 -8.99
CA ASP A 89 21.11 16.54 -8.50
C ASP A 89 21.07 16.38 -6.96
N LYS A 90 20.09 17.01 -6.31
CA LYS A 90 19.94 16.92 -4.85
C LYS A 90 19.41 15.54 -4.45
N PRO A 91 19.82 15.03 -3.27
CA PRO A 91 19.39 13.73 -2.77
C PRO A 91 17.93 13.72 -2.33
N VAL A 92 17.41 12.55 -2.01
CA VAL A 92 16.19 12.38 -1.24
C VAL A 92 16.43 12.95 0.16
N ARG A 93 15.70 14.02 0.51
CA ARG A 93 15.83 14.71 1.80
C ARG A 93 14.91 14.12 2.85
N PHE A 94 13.71 13.73 2.44
CA PHE A 94 12.70 13.20 3.35
C PHE A 94 12.08 11.94 2.76
N VAL A 95 11.85 10.95 3.62
CA VAL A 95 10.99 9.79 3.38
C VAL A 95 9.83 9.88 4.34
N ILE A 96 8.59 9.87 3.84
CA ILE A 96 7.38 9.85 4.65
C ILE A 96 6.77 8.46 4.50
N ASN A 97 6.78 7.64 5.56
CA ASN A 97 6.15 6.33 5.51
C ASN A 97 4.65 6.45 5.78
N THR A 98 3.83 5.83 4.91
CA THR A 98 2.37 5.80 5.05
C THR A 98 1.94 4.90 6.21
N HIS A 99 2.57 3.75 6.38
CA HIS A 99 2.35 2.78 7.45
C HIS A 99 3.61 1.93 7.67
N TYR A 100 3.56 0.92 8.55
CA TYR A 100 4.78 0.24 9.02
C TYR A 100 5.16 -1.02 8.22
N HIS A 101 4.38 -1.51 7.24
CA HIS A 101 4.69 -2.75 6.54
C HIS A 101 5.98 -2.67 5.74
N GLY A 102 6.67 -3.82 5.64
CA GLY A 102 8.04 -3.89 5.14
C GLY A 102 8.21 -3.57 3.65
N ASP A 103 7.15 -3.67 2.87
CA ASP A 103 7.12 -3.28 1.46
C ASP A 103 6.86 -1.77 1.23
N HIS A 104 6.76 -1.02 2.32
CA HIS A 104 6.65 0.45 2.36
C HIS A 104 7.79 1.10 3.15
N THR A 105 8.43 0.34 4.08
CA THR A 105 9.47 0.86 4.99
C THR A 105 10.80 0.13 4.86
N GLY A 106 10.87 -0.89 4.01
CA GLY A 106 12.08 -1.70 3.89
C GLY A 106 13.30 -0.95 3.36
N GLY A 107 13.10 0.15 2.64
CA GLY A 107 14.14 1.05 2.17
C GLY A 107 14.62 2.07 3.21
N ASN A 108 13.99 2.16 4.39
CA ASN A 108 14.31 3.17 5.40
C ASN A 108 15.82 3.22 5.75
N VAL A 109 16.46 2.06 5.94
CA VAL A 109 17.89 2.00 6.30
C VAL A 109 18.79 2.61 5.22
N PRO A 110 18.78 2.15 3.97
CA PRO A 110 19.63 2.74 2.93
C PRO A 110 19.32 4.22 2.68
N PHE A 111 18.07 4.67 2.74
CA PHE A 111 17.76 6.09 2.58
C PHE A 111 18.23 6.93 3.77
N ASN A 112 18.07 6.46 5.01
CA ASN A 112 18.62 7.14 6.19
C ASN A 112 20.15 7.22 6.13
N ASN A 113 20.82 6.14 5.76
CA ASN A 113 22.29 6.12 5.60
C ASN A 113 22.77 7.05 4.46
N ALA A 114 21.93 7.30 3.45
CA ALA A 114 22.20 8.29 2.41
C ALA A 114 21.89 9.74 2.84
N GLY A 115 21.43 9.96 4.09
CA GLY A 115 21.17 11.28 4.66
C GLY A 115 19.72 11.74 4.61
N SER A 116 18.78 10.88 4.23
CA SER A 116 17.35 11.19 4.28
C SER A 116 16.84 11.24 5.73
N THR A 117 15.92 12.13 6.00
CA THR A 117 15.16 12.18 7.27
C THR A 117 13.87 11.38 7.14
N LEU A 118 13.70 10.38 8.00
CA LEU A 118 12.50 9.53 8.04
C LEU A 118 11.42 10.19 8.89
N ILE A 119 10.19 10.24 8.36
CA ILE A 119 9.00 10.85 8.98
C ILE A 119 7.87 9.83 8.95
N ALA A 120 7.15 9.63 10.04
CA ALA A 120 5.96 8.79 10.08
C ALA A 120 5.05 9.11 11.26
N GLN A 121 3.85 8.54 11.26
CA GLN A 121 2.96 8.58 12.40
C GLN A 121 3.57 7.82 13.60
N ASP A 122 3.23 8.20 14.84
CA ASP A 122 3.80 7.65 16.07
C ASP A 122 3.69 6.13 16.18
N ASN A 123 2.56 5.54 15.76
CA ASN A 123 2.37 4.09 15.83
C ASN A 123 3.23 3.33 14.80
N VAL A 124 3.53 3.93 13.63
CA VAL A 124 4.48 3.37 12.67
C VAL A 124 5.84 3.15 13.35
N ARG A 125 6.37 4.19 14.02
CA ARG A 125 7.63 4.06 14.74
C ARG A 125 7.55 3.01 15.84
N LYS A 126 6.48 3.00 16.65
CA LYS A 126 6.31 2.02 17.74
C LYS A 126 6.30 0.59 17.22
N ARG A 127 5.61 0.32 16.09
CA ARG A 127 5.53 -1.00 15.47
C ARG A 127 6.85 -1.44 14.87
N LEU A 128 7.56 -0.55 14.19
CA LEU A 128 8.91 -0.82 13.69
C LEU A 128 9.88 -1.13 14.86
N GLU A 129 9.78 -0.41 15.96
CA GLU A 129 10.66 -0.61 17.13
C GLU A 129 10.37 -1.91 17.88
N SER A 130 9.10 -2.26 18.06
CA SER A 130 8.70 -3.44 18.83
C SER A 130 8.66 -4.73 18.00
N GLY A 131 8.42 -4.64 16.70
CA GLY A 131 7.99 -5.79 15.91
C GLY A 131 6.66 -6.34 16.40
N GLY A 132 6.42 -7.63 16.17
CA GLY A 132 5.23 -8.32 16.62
C GLY A 132 4.56 -9.14 15.52
N ALA A 133 3.23 -9.21 15.52
CA ALA A 133 2.47 -9.94 14.52
C ALA A 133 1.66 -8.98 13.65
N ALA A 134 1.55 -9.28 12.37
CA ALA A 134 0.63 -8.68 11.41
C ALA A 134 -0.33 -9.74 10.87
N GLY A 135 -1.53 -9.37 10.47
CA GLY A 135 -2.46 -10.34 9.90
C GLY A 135 -3.93 -9.93 9.90
N ASN A 136 -4.74 -10.73 9.24
CA ASN A 136 -6.19 -10.48 9.13
C ASN A 136 -7.01 -10.92 10.37
N GLY A 137 -6.32 -11.22 11.47
CA GLY A 137 -6.93 -11.77 12.68
C GLY A 137 -7.25 -13.27 12.60
N GLY A 138 -6.87 -13.95 11.54
CA GLY A 138 -7.22 -15.35 11.26
C GLY A 138 -6.11 -16.11 10.55
N SER A 139 -6.38 -16.57 9.32
CA SER A 139 -5.49 -17.46 8.55
C SER A 139 -4.23 -16.76 8.02
N ILE A 140 -4.26 -15.45 7.77
CA ILE A 140 -3.08 -14.69 7.36
C ILE A 140 -2.36 -14.20 8.61
N LYS A 141 -1.13 -14.68 8.81
CA LYS A 141 -0.27 -14.32 9.95
C LYS A 141 1.15 -14.10 9.45
N MET A 142 1.74 -13.01 9.86
CA MET A 142 3.11 -12.63 9.55
C MET A 142 3.84 -12.28 10.84
N ASP A 143 5.08 -12.72 10.98
CA ASP A 143 5.96 -12.32 12.07
C ASP A 143 6.78 -11.10 11.62
N VAL A 144 6.64 -9.99 12.31
CA VAL A 144 7.33 -8.74 12.05
C VAL A 144 8.47 -8.59 13.06
N LYS A 145 9.69 -8.67 12.59
CA LYS A 145 10.86 -8.49 13.45
C LYS A 145 11.05 -7.01 13.82
N PRO A 146 11.54 -6.71 15.02
CA PRO A 146 11.97 -5.37 15.36
C PRO A 146 12.96 -4.84 14.33
N ALA A 147 12.72 -3.61 13.85
CA ALA A 147 13.61 -2.96 12.90
C ALA A 147 14.88 -2.44 13.60
N GLU A 148 15.97 -2.35 12.88
CA GLU A 148 17.17 -1.72 13.38
C GLU A 148 17.00 -0.20 13.56
N LYS A 149 17.79 0.41 14.44
CA LYS A 149 17.66 1.83 14.80
C LYS A 149 17.67 2.76 13.59
N ALA A 150 18.45 2.43 12.56
CA ALA A 150 18.55 3.24 11.35
C ALA A 150 17.26 3.23 10.49
N ALA A 151 16.36 2.26 10.70
CA ALA A 151 15.07 2.21 10.03
C ALA A 151 13.98 3.04 10.73
N LEU A 152 14.23 3.54 11.94
CA LEU A 152 13.20 4.19 12.75
C LEU A 152 13.03 5.66 12.36
N PRO A 153 11.80 6.13 12.03
CA PRO A 153 11.52 7.54 11.82
C PRO A 153 11.96 8.40 13.00
N ILE A 154 12.73 9.46 12.72
CA ILE A 154 13.21 10.40 13.76
C ILE A 154 12.30 11.60 13.95
N ILE A 155 11.43 11.86 12.98
CA ILE A 155 10.34 12.83 13.13
C ILE A 155 9.05 12.02 13.13
N THR A 156 8.29 12.14 14.21
CA THR A 156 6.97 11.51 14.31
C THR A 156 5.89 12.54 14.62
N PHE A 157 4.65 12.18 14.32
CA PHE A 157 3.48 13.02 14.56
C PHE A 157 2.29 12.18 15.06
N GLU A 158 1.43 12.81 15.85
CA GLU A 158 0.21 12.16 16.34
C GLU A 158 -0.92 12.27 15.30
N HIS A 159 -1.18 13.45 14.77
CA HIS A 159 -2.32 13.72 13.89
C HIS A 159 -1.92 14.09 12.48
N ASP A 160 -1.00 15.04 12.31
CA ASP A 160 -0.55 15.51 11.01
C ASP A 160 0.84 16.14 11.06
N VAL A 161 1.46 16.20 9.90
CA VAL A 161 2.69 16.96 9.66
C VAL A 161 2.66 17.54 8.25
N THR A 162 3.28 18.70 8.05
CA THR A 162 3.44 19.30 6.72
C THR A 162 4.92 19.54 6.42
N VAL A 163 5.38 19.06 5.26
CA VAL A 163 6.71 19.34 4.72
C VAL A 163 6.57 20.34 3.59
N HIS A 164 7.15 21.53 3.74
CA HIS A 164 7.17 22.57 2.72
C HIS A 164 8.42 22.41 1.84
N LEU A 165 8.26 21.89 0.62
CA LEU A 165 9.36 21.66 -0.31
C LEU A 165 8.89 21.76 -1.77
N ASN A 166 9.76 22.22 -2.67
CA ASN A 166 9.46 22.32 -4.11
C ASN A 166 8.19 23.13 -4.42
N GLY A 167 7.89 24.14 -3.62
CA GLY A 167 6.66 24.94 -3.74
C GLY A 167 5.38 24.22 -3.35
N GLU A 168 5.46 23.00 -2.79
CA GLU A 168 4.33 22.19 -2.34
C GLU A 168 4.21 22.20 -0.81
N ASP A 169 2.98 22.03 -0.31
CA ASP A 169 2.68 21.78 1.10
C ASP A 169 2.30 20.30 1.24
N ILE A 170 3.32 19.45 1.36
CA ILE A 170 3.14 17.99 1.44
C ILE A 170 2.59 17.65 2.82
N ARG A 171 1.31 17.31 2.91
CA ARG A 171 0.60 17.10 4.17
C ARG A 171 0.35 15.61 4.40
N ALA A 172 0.93 15.05 5.45
CA ALA A 172 0.60 13.71 5.94
C ALA A 172 -0.47 13.84 7.04
N LEU A 173 -1.63 13.25 6.81
CA LEU A 173 -2.73 13.22 7.78
C LEU A 173 -2.94 11.78 8.26
N HIS A 174 -2.99 11.58 9.56
CA HIS A 174 -3.26 10.29 10.17
C HIS A 174 -4.75 9.91 10.09
N PHE A 175 -5.02 8.68 9.67
CA PHE A 175 -6.35 8.05 9.65
C PHE A 175 -6.29 6.78 10.49
N PRO A 176 -6.78 6.83 11.75
CA PRO A 176 -6.64 5.72 12.67
C PRO A 176 -7.48 4.51 12.23
N SER A 177 -6.92 3.31 12.46
CA SER A 177 -7.62 2.03 12.30
C SER A 177 -8.12 1.72 10.88
N GLY A 178 -7.47 2.20 9.82
CA GLY A 178 -7.74 1.84 8.43
C GLY A 178 -7.14 0.48 8.07
N HIS A 179 -6.08 0.49 7.29
CA HIS A 179 -5.27 -0.69 6.96
C HIS A 179 -4.48 -1.19 8.19
N THR A 180 -3.91 -0.24 8.97
CA THR A 180 -3.26 -0.44 10.27
C THR A 180 -3.73 0.64 11.27
N ASP A 181 -3.11 0.73 12.45
CA ASP A 181 -3.35 1.83 13.40
C ASP A 181 -2.40 3.02 13.22
N GLY A 182 -1.52 2.98 12.24
CA GLY A 182 -0.52 4.02 11.98
C GLY A 182 -0.66 4.72 10.62
N ASP A 183 -1.76 4.48 9.90
CA ASP A 183 -1.91 4.91 8.52
C ASP A 183 -1.90 6.43 8.36
N SER A 184 -1.28 6.87 7.29
CA SER A 184 -1.26 8.25 6.87
C SER A 184 -1.53 8.37 5.39
N ILE A 185 -2.45 9.28 5.02
CA ILE A 185 -2.72 9.67 3.64
C ILE A 185 -1.97 10.97 3.37
N ILE A 186 -1.25 11.02 2.25
CA ILE A 186 -0.35 12.12 1.92
C ILE A 186 -0.94 12.97 0.80
N PHE A 187 -1.19 14.24 1.09
CA PHE A 187 -1.80 15.19 0.17
C PHE A 187 -0.74 16.12 -0.44
N PHE A 188 -0.84 16.34 -1.75
CA PHE A 188 -0.08 17.33 -2.52
C PHE A 188 -1.06 18.32 -3.13
N PRO A 189 -1.59 19.27 -2.34
CA PRO A 189 -2.74 20.10 -2.71
C PRO A 189 -2.48 21.00 -3.93
N LYS A 190 -1.28 21.56 -4.09
CA LYS A 190 -0.97 22.44 -5.23
C LYS A 190 -0.83 21.67 -6.55
N ASN A 191 -0.47 20.39 -6.48
CA ASN A 191 -0.38 19.51 -7.64
C ASN A 191 -1.64 18.66 -7.86
N ASN A 192 -2.65 18.78 -6.98
CA ASN A 192 -3.90 18.01 -7.03
C ASN A 192 -3.65 16.49 -7.08
N VAL A 193 -2.78 16.01 -6.18
CA VAL A 193 -2.42 14.58 -6.04
C VAL A 193 -2.61 14.16 -4.59
N VAL A 194 -3.02 12.91 -4.40
CA VAL A 194 -3.07 12.25 -3.11
C VAL A 194 -2.42 10.86 -3.20
N HIS A 195 -1.61 10.49 -2.20
CA HIS A 195 -1.10 9.14 -2.01
C HIS A 195 -1.83 8.51 -0.83
N MET A 196 -2.50 7.40 -1.08
CA MET A 196 -3.45 6.81 -0.13
C MET A 196 -2.82 5.76 0.78
N GLY A 197 -1.55 5.36 0.54
CA GLY A 197 -1.02 4.16 1.17
C GLY A 197 -1.95 2.97 0.93
N ASP A 198 -1.91 1.98 1.81
CA ASP A 198 -2.72 0.76 1.68
C ASP A 198 -4.15 0.90 2.19
N ASP A 199 -4.54 2.11 2.63
CA ASP A 199 -5.96 2.42 2.80
C ASP A 199 -6.73 2.32 1.47
N PHE A 200 -6.03 2.49 0.33
CA PHE A 200 -6.60 2.27 -1.01
C PHE A 200 -5.63 1.51 -1.92
N VAL A 201 -6.08 0.35 -2.43
CA VAL A 201 -5.31 -0.53 -3.32
C VAL A 201 -6.08 -0.91 -4.57
N ARG A 202 -5.36 -1.31 -5.64
CA ARG A 202 -5.92 -1.63 -6.95
C ARG A 202 -5.68 -3.08 -7.39
N TYR A 203 -5.32 -3.97 -6.48
CA TYR A 203 -5.12 -5.39 -6.78
C TYR A 203 -6.34 -6.28 -6.48
N GLY A 204 -7.41 -5.73 -5.93
CA GLY A 204 -8.61 -6.49 -5.57
C GLY A 204 -9.12 -6.16 -4.16
N PHE A 205 -9.58 -7.17 -3.41
CA PHE A 205 -9.90 -7.02 -1.99
C PHE A 205 -8.65 -6.57 -1.21
N PRO A 206 -8.77 -5.59 -0.30
CA PRO A 206 -7.63 -5.14 0.48
C PRO A 206 -7.20 -6.17 1.52
N PHE A 207 -5.92 -6.17 1.83
CA PHE A 207 -5.45 -6.66 3.11
C PHE A 207 -5.77 -5.61 4.18
N ILE A 208 -6.36 -6.03 5.30
CA ILE A 208 -6.58 -5.21 6.49
C ILE A 208 -5.87 -5.90 7.63
N ASP A 209 -4.89 -5.23 8.22
CA ASP A 209 -4.11 -5.77 9.33
C ASP A 209 -4.87 -5.60 10.66
N VAL A 210 -5.85 -6.47 10.86
CA VAL A 210 -6.67 -6.49 12.08
C VAL A 210 -5.82 -6.68 13.33
N THR A 211 -4.72 -7.47 13.21
CA THR A 211 -3.78 -7.72 14.32
C THR A 211 -3.06 -6.44 14.73
N SER A 212 -2.81 -5.55 13.79
CA SER A 212 -2.16 -4.25 14.03
C SER A 212 -3.14 -3.08 14.12
N GLY A 213 -4.36 -3.34 14.55
CA GLY A 213 -5.36 -2.31 14.82
C GLY A 213 -6.10 -1.77 13.61
N GLY A 214 -5.88 -2.31 12.42
CA GLY A 214 -6.69 -2.04 11.24
C GLY A 214 -8.11 -2.57 11.39
N SER A 215 -9.06 -1.97 10.69
CA SER A 215 -10.45 -2.41 10.67
C SER A 215 -11.15 -2.00 9.38
N VAL A 216 -12.15 -2.78 8.97
CA VAL A 216 -12.92 -2.44 7.79
C VAL A 216 -13.70 -1.14 7.98
N GLN A 217 -14.23 -0.87 9.16
CA GLN A 217 -14.96 0.37 9.43
C GLN A 217 -14.01 1.58 9.41
N GLY A 218 -12.82 1.45 10.02
CA GLY A 218 -11.81 2.52 9.98
C GLY A 218 -11.33 2.81 8.56
N MET A 219 -11.15 1.78 7.71
CA MET A 219 -10.81 1.97 6.31
C MET A 219 -11.93 2.68 5.53
N ILE A 220 -13.20 2.33 5.77
CA ILE A 220 -14.35 3.06 5.19
C ILE A 220 -14.32 4.53 5.63
N ASP A 221 -14.13 4.79 6.92
CA ASP A 221 -14.10 6.14 7.49
C ASP A 221 -12.92 6.96 6.92
N ALA A 222 -11.75 6.33 6.75
CA ALA A 222 -10.58 6.95 6.12
C ALA A 222 -10.89 7.36 4.67
N MET A 223 -11.47 6.45 3.88
CA MET A 223 -11.87 6.74 2.50
C MET A 223 -12.88 7.88 2.41
N GLU A 224 -13.91 7.90 3.26
CA GLU A 224 -14.93 8.95 3.26
C GLU A 224 -14.35 10.31 3.67
N LYS A 225 -13.57 10.34 4.74
CA LYS A 225 -12.95 11.58 5.23
C LYS A 225 -11.91 12.13 4.25
N ALA A 226 -11.09 11.27 3.64
CA ALA A 226 -10.14 11.68 2.61
C ALA A 226 -10.88 12.22 1.37
N THR A 227 -11.86 11.47 0.87
CA THR A 227 -12.65 11.83 -0.31
C THR A 227 -13.36 13.18 -0.17
N ALA A 228 -13.86 13.49 1.03
CA ALA A 228 -14.52 14.77 1.31
C ALA A 228 -13.60 16.01 1.15
N GLN A 229 -12.28 15.81 1.18
CA GLN A 229 -11.28 16.88 1.04
C GLN A 229 -10.68 16.97 -0.37
N LEU A 230 -11.02 16.03 -1.28
CA LEU A 230 -10.38 15.91 -2.59
C LEU A 230 -11.20 16.60 -3.69
N PRO A 231 -10.54 17.34 -4.59
CA PRO A 231 -11.16 17.84 -5.82
C PRO A 231 -11.61 16.69 -6.73
N ALA A 232 -12.61 16.97 -7.59
CA ALA A 232 -13.20 15.94 -8.46
C ALA A 232 -12.21 15.34 -9.48
N ASP A 233 -11.18 16.10 -9.88
CA ASP A 233 -10.16 15.73 -10.87
C ASP A 233 -8.83 15.29 -10.25
N VAL A 234 -8.81 15.03 -8.93
CA VAL A 234 -7.61 14.59 -8.21
C VAL A 234 -6.99 13.34 -8.84
N LYS A 235 -5.66 13.32 -8.88
CA LYS A 235 -4.87 12.13 -9.23
C LYS A 235 -4.56 11.35 -7.97
N VAL A 236 -4.81 10.04 -8.01
CA VAL A 236 -4.71 9.18 -6.83
C VAL A 236 -3.61 8.15 -7.04
N ILE A 237 -2.61 8.17 -6.17
CA ILE A 237 -1.59 7.13 -6.07
C ILE A 237 -2.09 6.13 -5.02
N PRO A 238 -2.50 4.91 -5.40
CA PRO A 238 -2.86 3.86 -4.45
C PRO A 238 -1.60 3.29 -3.81
N GLY A 239 -1.70 2.62 -2.67
CA GLY A 239 -0.57 1.88 -2.09
C GLY A 239 -0.04 0.82 -3.06
N HIS A 240 -0.92 0.13 -3.77
CA HIS A 240 -0.55 -0.84 -4.81
C HIS A 240 -1.43 -0.71 -6.04
N GLY A 241 -0.81 -0.96 -7.20
CA GLY A 241 -1.49 -1.00 -8.49
C GLY A 241 -1.45 0.32 -9.26
N ALA A 242 -2.25 0.43 -10.31
CA ALA A 242 -2.17 1.53 -11.26
C ALA A 242 -2.67 2.86 -10.69
N LEU A 243 -2.11 3.97 -11.20
CA LEU A 243 -2.60 5.33 -10.94
C LEU A 243 -4.12 5.41 -11.13
N SER A 244 -4.79 6.12 -10.24
CA SER A 244 -6.23 6.11 -10.05
C SER A 244 -6.84 7.52 -9.99
N ASN A 245 -8.12 7.56 -9.67
CA ASN A 245 -8.93 8.76 -9.59
C ASN A 245 -9.98 8.63 -8.47
N LEU A 246 -10.79 9.67 -8.27
CA LEU A 246 -11.80 9.73 -7.23
C LEU A 246 -12.91 8.67 -7.40
N ASP A 247 -13.29 8.33 -8.65
CA ASP A 247 -14.34 7.35 -8.89
C ASP A 247 -13.88 5.93 -8.54
N ASP A 248 -12.59 5.64 -8.69
CA ASP A 248 -12.00 4.37 -8.23
C ASP A 248 -12.07 4.25 -6.69
N ILE A 249 -11.77 5.34 -5.94
CA ILE A 249 -11.94 5.36 -4.48
C ILE A 249 -13.39 5.13 -4.09
N ARG A 250 -14.33 5.80 -4.77
CA ARG A 250 -15.78 5.62 -4.53
C ARG A 250 -16.23 4.19 -4.77
N ALA A 251 -15.76 3.57 -5.86
CA ALA A 251 -16.06 2.17 -6.16
C ALA A 251 -15.50 1.20 -5.12
N PHE A 252 -14.28 1.47 -4.62
CA PHE A 252 -13.64 0.70 -3.56
C PHE A 252 -14.40 0.84 -2.23
N THR A 253 -14.72 2.08 -1.83
CA THR A 253 -15.51 2.36 -0.62
C THR A 253 -16.89 1.69 -0.67
N LYS A 254 -17.54 1.73 -1.84
CA LYS A 254 -18.82 1.04 -2.06
C LYS A 254 -18.69 -0.46 -1.85
N MET A 255 -17.65 -1.08 -2.41
CA MET A 255 -17.36 -2.50 -2.23
C MET A 255 -17.17 -2.85 -0.75
N LEU A 256 -16.36 -2.08 0.00
CA LEU A 256 -16.15 -2.28 1.43
C LEU A 256 -17.47 -2.24 2.22
N LYS A 257 -18.33 -1.25 1.96
CA LYS A 257 -19.61 -1.10 2.62
C LYS A 257 -20.56 -2.25 2.32
N GLU A 258 -20.68 -2.64 1.05
CA GLU A 258 -21.57 -3.71 0.63
C GLU A 258 -21.17 -5.06 1.18
N THR A 259 -19.87 -5.40 1.09
CA THR A 259 -19.34 -6.68 1.61
C THR A 259 -19.43 -6.74 3.13
N SER A 260 -19.13 -5.63 3.83
CA SER A 260 -19.29 -5.53 5.29
C SER A 260 -20.75 -5.73 5.72
N ALA A 261 -21.71 -5.14 5.01
CA ALA A 261 -23.12 -5.30 5.31
C ALA A 261 -23.58 -6.75 5.14
N VAL A 262 -23.10 -7.47 4.12
CA VAL A 262 -23.40 -8.90 3.90
C VAL A 262 -22.85 -9.76 5.03
N VAL A 263 -21.59 -9.55 5.41
CA VAL A 263 -20.97 -10.30 6.51
C VAL A 263 -21.62 -9.96 7.85
N GLN A 264 -21.91 -8.67 8.13
CA GLN A 264 -22.61 -8.27 9.35
C GLN A 264 -24.00 -8.91 9.46
N LYS A 265 -24.76 -8.98 8.35
CA LYS A 265 -26.04 -9.68 8.31
C LYS A 265 -25.90 -11.17 8.63
N ALA A 266 -24.85 -11.82 8.15
CA ALA A 266 -24.59 -13.23 8.43
C ALA A 266 -24.20 -13.44 9.90
N ILE A 267 -23.37 -12.55 10.48
CA ILE A 267 -23.05 -12.54 11.93
C ILE A 267 -24.33 -12.41 12.77
N ASN A 268 -25.19 -11.46 12.44
CA ASN A 268 -26.46 -11.24 13.16
C ASN A 268 -27.42 -12.44 13.05
N ALA A 269 -27.30 -13.23 11.98
CA ALA A 269 -28.01 -14.50 11.80
C ALA A 269 -27.28 -15.70 12.47
N HIS A 270 -26.26 -15.45 13.30
CA HIS A 270 -25.46 -16.44 14.01
C HIS A 270 -24.76 -17.47 13.09
N LYS A 271 -24.47 -17.10 11.83
CA LYS A 271 -23.68 -17.96 10.95
C LYS A 271 -22.23 -18.02 11.40
N THR A 272 -21.65 -19.21 11.36
CA THR A 272 -20.22 -19.37 11.60
C THR A 272 -19.40 -18.89 10.38
N LEU A 273 -18.11 -18.62 10.60
CA LEU A 273 -17.19 -18.27 9.51
C LEU A 273 -17.18 -19.35 8.41
N ASP A 274 -17.15 -20.62 8.80
CA ASP A 274 -17.16 -21.75 7.84
C ASP A 274 -18.43 -21.80 7.02
N GLN A 275 -19.59 -21.53 7.62
CA GLN A 275 -20.87 -21.44 6.88
C GLN A 275 -20.84 -20.30 5.88
N MET A 276 -20.30 -19.13 6.25
CA MET A 276 -20.18 -17.99 5.35
C MET A 276 -19.28 -18.29 4.13
N LYS A 277 -18.15 -18.97 4.35
CA LYS A 277 -17.23 -19.42 3.31
C LYS A 277 -17.88 -20.49 2.40
N GLN A 278 -18.55 -21.51 2.98
CA GLN A 278 -19.26 -22.55 2.23
C GLN A 278 -20.39 -22.00 1.36
N GLU A 279 -21.15 -21.05 1.87
CA GLU A 279 -22.21 -20.36 1.15
C GLU A 279 -21.71 -19.35 0.12
N LYS A 280 -20.37 -19.08 0.11
CA LYS A 280 -19.72 -18.13 -0.80
C LYS A 280 -20.41 -16.75 -0.82
N ILE A 281 -20.66 -16.20 0.37
CA ILE A 281 -21.50 -15.00 0.52
C ILE A 281 -20.96 -13.75 -0.20
N LEU A 282 -19.69 -13.73 -0.60
CA LEU A 282 -19.06 -12.66 -1.41
C LEU A 282 -18.89 -13.01 -2.89
N GLU A 283 -19.49 -14.11 -3.39
CA GLU A 283 -19.40 -14.51 -4.80
C GLU A 283 -19.76 -13.37 -5.79
N PRO A 284 -20.78 -12.48 -5.54
CA PRO A 284 -21.08 -11.37 -6.44
C PRO A 284 -19.93 -10.37 -6.69
N TRP A 285 -18.97 -10.30 -5.76
CA TRP A 285 -17.81 -9.40 -5.88
C TRP A 285 -16.56 -10.11 -6.39
N ARG A 286 -16.55 -11.45 -6.43
CA ARG A 286 -15.35 -12.27 -6.69
C ARG A 286 -14.69 -11.95 -8.04
N GLU A 287 -15.46 -11.87 -9.10
CA GLU A 287 -14.92 -11.64 -10.46
C GLU A 287 -14.10 -10.35 -10.53
N LYS A 288 -14.60 -9.26 -9.94
CA LYS A 288 -13.95 -7.96 -9.98
C LYS A 288 -12.86 -7.80 -8.93
N TRP A 289 -13.06 -8.33 -7.70
CA TRP A 289 -12.24 -8.01 -6.53
C TRP A 289 -11.38 -9.16 -6.03
N ALA A 290 -11.59 -10.38 -6.52
CA ALA A 290 -10.77 -11.55 -6.20
C ALA A 290 -10.58 -12.44 -7.45
N PRO A 291 -9.94 -11.94 -8.52
CA PRO A 291 -9.61 -12.77 -9.68
C PRO A 291 -8.73 -13.97 -9.26
N GLU A 292 -8.57 -14.97 -10.12
CA GLU A 292 -7.97 -16.28 -9.79
C GLU A 292 -6.62 -16.24 -9.05
N LYS A 293 -5.84 -15.17 -9.25
CA LYS A 293 -4.53 -14.99 -8.59
C LYS A 293 -4.52 -13.80 -7.63
N ALA A 294 -5.70 -13.39 -7.11
CA ALA A 294 -5.76 -12.30 -6.16
C ALA A 294 -4.99 -12.64 -4.89
N PHE A 295 -4.27 -11.66 -4.35
CA PHE A 295 -3.57 -11.80 -3.07
C PHE A 295 -4.55 -12.11 -1.94
N ILE A 296 -5.63 -11.36 -1.85
CA ILE A 296 -6.73 -11.63 -0.91
C ILE A 296 -7.87 -12.26 -1.71
N ASN A 297 -8.06 -13.56 -1.56
CA ASN A 297 -9.20 -14.26 -2.14
C ASN A 297 -10.48 -13.98 -1.34
N ALA A 298 -11.63 -14.39 -1.87
CA ALA A 298 -12.93 -14.12 -1.25
C ALA A 298 -13.06 -14.72 0.16
N ASP A 299 -12.54 -15.92 0.40
CA ASP A 299 -12.61 -16.60 1.71
C ASP A 299 -11.73 -15.89 2.76
N ALA A 300 -10.53 -15.45 2.37
CA ALA A 300 -9.66 -14.67 3.24
C ALA A 300 -10.29 -13.29 3.56
N PHE A 301 -10.99 -12.69 2.60
CA PHE A 301 -11.66 -11.42 2.84
C PHE A 301 -12.92 -11.57 3.71
N ILE A 302 -13.71 -12.66 3.54
CA ILE A 302 -14.80 -13.01 4.49
C ILE A 302 -14.24 -13.12 5.91
N GLU A 303 -13.11 -13.80 6.09
CA GLU A 303 -12.47 -13.95 7.39
C GLU A 303 -12.00 -12.61 7.98
N THR A 304 -11.37 -11.77 7.16
CA THR A 304 -10.97 -10.40 7.55
C THR A 304 -12.17 -9.59 8.04
N LEU A 305 -13.26 -9.58 7.26
CA LEU A 305 -14.49 -8.87 7.63
C LEU A 305 -15.11 -9.45 8.90
N TYR A 306 -15.19 -10.78 9.01
CA TYR A 306 -15.74 -11.46 10.19
C TYR A 306 -14.96 -11.06 11.45
N ASN A 307 -13.62 -11.14 11.43
CA ASN A 307 -12.78 -10.81 12.56
C ASN A 307 -12.88 -9.32 12.93
N SER A 308 -12.84 -8.44 11.94
CA SER A 308 -12.95 -7.01 12.12
C SER A 308 -14.31 -6.60 12.73
N LEU A 309 -15.43 -7.18 12.25
CA LEU A 309 -16.78 -6.83 12.67
C LEU A 309 -17.21 -7.52 13.99
N SER A 310 -16.65 -8.70 14.31
CA SER A 310 -16.94 -9.42 15.57
C SER A 310 -16.12 -8.92 16.75
N GLY A 311 -15.15 -8.03 16.54
CA GLY A 311 -14.23 -7.59 17.60
C GLY A 311 -13.25 -8.67 18.06
N HIS A 312 -13.13 -9.76 17.31
CA HIS A 312 -12.14 -10.80 17.55
C HIS A 312 -10.75 -10.28 17.15
N LYS A 313 -10.10 -9.58 18.08
CA LYS A 313 -8.65 -9.35 18.01
C LYS A 313 -8.04 -10.70 18.33
N GLY A 314 -7.34 -11.32 17.36
CA GLY A 314 -6.73 -12.63 17.54
C GLY A 314 -6.03 -12.72 18.91
N GLU A 315 -6.29 -13.79 19.66
CA GLU A 315 -5.67 -13.98 20.97
C GLU A 315 -4.15 -13.99 20.81
N PHE A 316 -3.51 -12.96 21.35
CA PHE A 316 -2.07 -12.98 21.53
C PHE A 316 -1.73 -14.02 22.57
N VAL A 317 -1.18 -15.16 22.15
CA VAL A 317 -0.50 -16.09 23.07
C VAL A 317 0.71 -15.31 23.61
N LYS A 318 0.59 -14.82 24.83
CA LYS A 318 1.74 -14.34 25.60
C LYS A 318 2.67 -15.53 25.81
N HIS A 319 3.77 -15.59 25.08
CA HIS A 319 4.89 -16.42 25.48
C HIS A 319 5.53 -15.73 26.69
N ASN A 320 5.33 -16.33 27.89
CA ASN A 320 6.04 -16.00 29.12
C ASN A 320 7.53 -16.38 29.01
#